data_24a73300554f000dfccb0f724f31b42e
#
_entry.id   24a73300554f000dfccb0f724f31b42e
#
_cell.length_a   1.000
_cell.length_b   1.000
_cell.length_c   1.000
_cell.angle_alpha   90.00
_cell.angle_beta   90.00
_cell.angle_gamma   90.00
#
_symmetry.space_group_name_H-M   'P 1'
#
loop_
_entity.id
_entity.type
_entity.pdbx_description
1 polymer ?
#
loop_
_entity_poly.entity_id
_entity_poly.type
_entity_poly.pdbx_seq_one_letter_code
_entity_poly.pdbx_strand_id
1 'polypeptide(L)'
;MNGTATASAAPPLSPKLNVQLSTMMFLQYGIWGAWLPILFPYMGYLKFTPTQSVLAFAVGAVGAMIGPLIAGQVADRYFSTEKFLAASHLAGAVLVWFLSTVTSFPLFLTLSLVYGMIYAPTLALTNSLAFHHLPDRDRDFGRVRVWGTVGWIVVGIAVGHWLRLMHSPEGISGDALAVAQNAGRADAFKFSAILGVIMGLFCLALPRTPPTKVAAAGEGAAGPKKNATLEALGEIKFQPLLTLFLLAVPISMIHQFYFVHTSGFLTELQNREAAAQSAAGTINKILGVGGGGLMTIGQMAEIFVLAAIPLFAKKVSRKSLLAVGIVAYALRMFLFAYTSSIVPILLGVALHGFCFGCFIFVAFMVVDENTTKDVRASAQNLFNFVIVGLGIIVGSWFAIYVVGQWAVTDGKTDYTKLFSVPMWMSLACLVVLLLFYPNRPRPVHEVAAEPAKA
;
A
#
# COMPACT_ATOMS: atom_id res chain seq x y z
N MET A 1 16.28 -31.03 -41.88
CA MET A 1 15.96 -31.48 -40.51
C MET A 1 16.15 -30.25 -39.59
N ASN A 2 15.11 -29.46 -39.43
CA ASN A 2 15.16 -28.31 -38.51
C ASN A 2 14.72 -28.80 -37.13
N GLY A 3 15.70 -29.03 -36.26
CA GLY A 3 15.44 -29.33 -34.85
C GLY A 3 14.94 -28.07 -34.17
N THR A 4 13.66 -27.99 -33.88
CA THR A 4 13.09 -27.03 -32.94
C THR A 4 13.67 -27.38 -31.56
N ALA A 5 14.65 -26.63 -31.10
CA ALA A 5 15.12 -26.70 -29.73
C ALA A 5 13.92 -26.37 -28.82
N THR A 6 13.36 -27.38 -28.18
CA THR A 6 12.39 -27.23 -27.09
C THR A 6 13.08 -26.43 -26.00
N ALA A 7 12.61 -25.22 -25.76
CA ALA A 7 13.09 -24.41 -24.63
C ALA A 7 12.90 -25.26 -23.35
N SER A 8 14.00 -25.61 -22.71
CA SER A 8 13.98 -26.39 -21.46
C SER A 8 13.21 -25.57 -20.42
N ALA A 9 12.18 -26.18 -19.82
CA ALA A 9 11.40 -25.58 -18.77
C ALA A 9 12.34 -25.15 -17.61
N ALA A 10 12.17 -23.93 -17.11
CA ALA A 10 12.96 -23.43 -15.99
C ALA A 10 12.88 -24.39 -14.78
N PRO A 11 13.98 -24.65 -14.07
CA PRO A 11 14.00 -25.57 -12.93
C PRO A 11 13.01 -25.16 -11.85
N PRO A 12 12.55 -26.09 -11.00
CA PRO A 12 11.69 -25.76 -9.88
C PRO A 12 12.42 -24.88 -8.86
N LEU A 13 11.66 -23.98 -8.19
CA LEU A 13 12.17 -23.16 -7.11
C LEU A 13 12.64 -24.05 -5.95
N SER A 14 13.92 -23.92 -5.54
CA SER A 14 14.46 -24.72 -4.45
C SER A 14 13.78 -24.38 -3.12
N PRO A 15 13.52 -25.35 -2.21
CA PRO A 15 12.87 -25.11 -0.93
C PRO A 15 13.61 -24.05 -0.08
N LYS A 16 14.94 -24.10 -0.06
CA LYS A 16 15.77 -23.13 0.68
C LYS A 16 15.55 -21.71 0.18
N LEU A 17 15.63 -21.51 -1.13
CA LEU A 17 15.44 -20.19 -1.74
C LEU A 17 14.02 -19.68 -1.55
N ASN A 18 13.01 -20.56 -1.67
CA ASN A 18 11.61 -20.21 -1.41
C ASN A 18 11.42 -19.69 0.02
N VAL A 19 11.96 -20.41 1.02
CA VAL A 19 11.88 -19.98 2.43
C VAL A 19 12.61 -18.66 2.65
N GLN A 20 13.81 -18.48 2.10
CA GLN A 20 14.58 -17.24 2.25
C GLN A 20 13.82 -16.03 1.67
N LEU A 21 13.31 -16.13 0.44
CA LEU A 21 12.61 -15.03 -0.21
C LEU A 21 11.23 -14.77 0.42
N SER A 22 10.51 -15.81 0.83
CA SER A 22 9.21 -15.70 1.51
C SER A 22 9.36 -15.05 2.88
N THR A 23 10.39 -15.43 3.67
CA THR A 23 10.67 -14.79 4.96
C THR A 23 11.08 -13.33 4.80
N MET A 24 11.89 -13.02 3.80
CA MET A 24 12.24 -11.64 3.43
C MET A 24 10.98 -10.81 3.18
N MET A 25 10.06 -11.29 2.36
CA MET A 25 8.79 -10.58 2.07
C MET A 25 7.92 -10.44 3.31
N PHE A 26 7.81 -11.50 4.12
CA PHE A 26 7.06 -11.47 5.37
C PHE A 26 7.56 -10.38 6.32
N LEU A 27 8.86 -10.33 6.58
CA LEU A 27 9.47 -9.33 7.45
C LEU A 27 9.35 -7.92 6.87
N GLN A 28 9.62 -7.75 5.57
CA GLN A 28 9.55 -6.46 4.88
C GLN A 28 8.21 -5.78 5.08
N TYR A 29 7.12 -6.49 4.84
CA TYR A 29 5.77 -5.92 4.95
C TYR A 29 5.22 -5.96 6.36
N GLY A 30 5.68 -6.88 7.21
CA GLY A 30 5.37 -6.92 8.63
C GLY A 30 5.86 -5.67 9.38
N ILE A 31 7.07 -5.19 9.07
CA ILE A 31 7.63 -3.94 9.60
C ILE A 31 6.67 -2.76 9.38
N TRP A 32 6.14 -2.65 8.18
CA TRP A 32 5.24 -1.55 7.80
C TRP A 32 3.83 -1.76 8.36
N GLY A 33 3.33 -3.01 8.30
CA GLY A 33 2.02 -3.40 8.80
C GLY A 33 1.84 -3.21 10.31
N ALA A 34 2.94 -3.16 11.08
CA ALA A 34 2.88 -2.95 12.51
C ALA A 34 2.27 -1.59 12.90
N TRP A 35 2.68 -0.51 12.27
CA TRP A 35 2.38 0.85 12.72
C TRP A 35 1.51 1.68 11.76
N LEU A 36 1.57 1.44 10.45
CA LEU A 36 0.84 2.29 9.48
C LEU A 36 -0.68 2.33 9.72
N PRO A 37 -1.37 1.20 9.97
CA PRO A 37 -2.82 1.23 10.18
C PRO A 37 -3.25 2.02 11.43
N ILE A 38 -2.36 2.18 12.40
CA ILE A 38 -2.65 2.83 13.68
C ILE A 38 -2.00 4.21 13.82
N LEU A 39 -1.32 4.70 12.78
CA LEU A 39 -0.56 5.94 12.81
C LEU A 39 -1.46 7.15 13.14
N PHE A 40 -2.62 7.29 12.50
CA PHE A 40 -3.48 8.46 12.69
C PHE A 40 -4.04 8.56 14.11
N PRO A 41 -4.64 7.51 14.70
CA PRO A 41 -5.03 7.53 16.10
C PRO A 41 -3.87 7.79 17.08
N TYR A 42 -2.66 7.30 16.77
CA TYR A 42 -1.47 7.57 17.57
C TYR A 42 -1.08 9.05 17.54
N MET A 43 -1.11 9.68 16.37
CA MET A 43 -0.89 11.13 16.25
C MET A 43 -1.94 11.96 17.02
N GLY A 44 -3.19 11.50 17.02
CA GLY A 44 -4.25 12.09 17.84
C GLY A 44 -3.94 11.99 19.34
N TYR A 45 -3.42 10.83 19.81
CA TYR A 45 -2.95 10.67 21.19
C TYR A 45 -1.78 11.62 21.53
N LEU A 46 -0.85 11.83 20.61
CA LEU A 46 0.24 12.80 20.74
C LEU A 46 -0.23 14.26 20.65
N LYS A 47 -1.54 14.49 20.45
CA LYS A 47 -2.15 15.82 20.30
C LYS A 47 -1.59 16.62 19.12
N PHE A 48 -1.17 15.96 18.07
CA PHE A 48 -0.77 16.63 16.84
C PHE A 48 -1.98 17.29 16.18
N THR A 49 -1.77 18.50 15.70
CA THR A 49 -2.81 19.23 14.97
C THR A 49 -3.14 18.53 13.65
N PRO A 50 -4.31 18.81 13.03
CA PRO A 50 -4.64 18.26 11.71
C PRO A 50 -3.56 18.53 10.67
N THR A 51 -3.02 19.74 10.62
CA THR A 51 -1.91 20.10 9.71
C THR A 51 -0.66 19.26 9.98
N GLN A 52 -0.29 19.07 11.24
CA GLN A 52 0.85 18.23 11.62
C GLN A 52 0.64 16.77 11.21
N SER A 53 -0.56 16.24 11.37
CA SER A 53 -0.89 14.88 10.95
C SER A 53 -0.82 14.71 9.43
N VAL A 54 -1.30 15.70 8.66
CA VAL A 54 -1.15 15.72 7.19
C VAL A 54 0.32 15.70 6.78
N LEU A 55 1.15 16.54 7.41
CA LEU A 55 2.59 16.59 7.12
C LEU A 55 3.28 15.25 7.44
N ALA A 56 2.90 14.58 8.53
CA ALA A 56 3.46 13.27 8.88
C ALA A 56 3.14 12.19 7.82
N PHE A 57 1.95 12.18 7.25
CA PHE A 57 1.63 11.31 6.10
C PHE A 57 2.37 11.72 4.83
N ALA A 58 2.46 13.04 4.57
CA ALA A 58 3.11 13.56 3.38
C ALA A 58 4.60 13.20 3.30
N VAL A 59 5.34 13.23 4.42
CA VAL A 59 6.77 12.85 4.41
C VAL A 59 6.97 11.38 4.08
N GLY A 60 6.05 10.50 4.47
CA GLY A 60 6.06 9.09 4.05
C GLY A 60 5.93 8.95 2.53
N ALA A 61 4.99 9.69 1.92
CA ALA A 61 4.80 9.71 0.48
C ALA A 61 6.01 10.33 -0.26
N VAL A 62 6.60 11.41 0.27
CA VAL A 62 7.83 12.01 -0.27
C VAL A 62 8.98 11.00 -0.24
N GLY A 63 9.15 10.27 0.86
CA GLY A 63 10.13 9.18 0.96
C GLY A 63 9.92 8.11 -0.10
N ALA A 64 8.66 7.71 -0.34
CA ALA A 64 8.32 6.72 -1.36
C ALA A 64 8.55 7.21 -2.80
N MET A 65 8.46 8.51 -3.06
CA MET A 65 8.72 9.10 -4.39
C MET A 65 10.23 9.29 -4.65
N ILE A 66 10.96 9.80 -3.68
CA ILE A 66 12.38 10.18 -3.84
C ILE A 66 13.31 9.00 -3.53
N GLY A 67 12.98 8.20 -2.52
CA GLY A 67 13.83 7.12 -2.03
C GLY A 67 14.29 6.14 -3.11
N PRO A 68 13.40 5.60 -3.96
CA PRO A 68 13.81 4.68 -5.04
C PRO A 68 14.77 5.29 -6.06
N LEU A 69 14.66 6.61 -6.32
CA LEU A 69 15.56 7.31 -7.26
C LEU A 69 16.99 7.36 -6.75
N ILE A 70 17.16 7.58 -5.45
CA ILE A 70 18.49 7.65 -4.80
C ILE A 70 19.04 6.24 -4.61
N ALA A 71 18.24 5.35 -4.04
CA ALA A 71 18.71 4.02 -3.65
C ALA A 71 18.98 3.11 -4.85
N GLY A 72 18.24 3.23 -5.94
CA GLY A 72 18.54 2.51 -7.17
C GLY A 72 19.95 2.83 -7.68
N GLN A 73 20.33 4.11 -7.70
CA GLN A 73 21.67 4.51 -8.11
C GLN A 73 22.77 4.03 -7.16
N VAL A 74 22.50 4.03 -5.85
CA VAL A 74 23.48 3.62 -4.83
C VAL A 74 23.62 2.09 -4.78
N ALA A 75 22.50 1.37 -4.73
CA ALA A 75 22.51 -0.10 -4.66
C ALA A 75 23.06 -0.73 -5.95
N ASP A 76 22.69 -0.21 -7.12
CA ASP A 76 23.11 -0.78 -8.40
C ASP A 76 24.60 -0.56 -8.71
N ARG A 77 25.24 0.43 -8.09
CA ARG A 77 26.63 0.79 -8.40
C ARG A 77 27.65 0.42 -7.34
N TYR A 78 27.29 0.50 -6.04
CA TYR A 78 28.28 0.48 -4.98
C TYR A 78 28.13 -0.67 -3.99
N PHE A 79 26.92 -1.18 -3.78
CA PHE A 79 26.66 -2.17 -2.75
C PHE A 79 25.91 -3.38 -3.30
N SER A 80 26.20 -4.55 -2.75
CA SER A 80 25.32 -5.70 -2.99
C SER A 80 23.96 -5.49 -2.31
N THR A 81 22.88 -5.89 -2.99
CA THR A 81 21.50 -5.56 -2.59
C THR A 81 21.19 -6.06 -1.17
N GLU A 82 21.62 -7.28 -0.82
CA GLU A 82 21.40 -7.86 0.51
C GLU A 82 22.08 -7.06 1.63
N LYS A 83 23.28 -6.50 1.39
CA LYS A 83 23.99 -5.68 2.36
C LYS A 83 23.38 -4.30 2.51
N PHE A 84 22.93 -3.71 1.40
CA PHE A 84 22.20 -2.45 1.42
C PHE A 84 20.89 -2.59 2.20
N LEU A 85 20.12 -3.67 1.96
CA LEU A 85 18.91 -3.99 2.72
C LEU A 85 19.22 -4.16 4.21
N ALA A 86 20.30 -4.90 4.56
CA ALA A 86 20.72 -5.08 5.95
C ALA A 86 20.97 -3.74 6.66
N ALA A 87 21.80 -2.88 6.06
CA ALA A 87 22.12 -1.57 6.61
C ALA A 87 20.86 -0.68 6.73
N SER A 88 20.01 -0.67 5.70
CA SER A 88 18.79 0.13 5.69
C SER A 88 17.80 -0.31 6.78
N HIS A 89 17.61 -1.61 6.99
CA HIS A 89 16.72 -2.11 8.02
C HIS A 89 17.25 -1.90 9.43
N LEU A 90 18.55 -2.05 9.66
CA LEU A 90 19.16 -1.76 10.96
C LEU A 90 19.10 -0.26 11.30
N ALA A 91 19.43 0.62 10.35
CA ALA A 91 19.30 2.06 10.53
C ALA A 91 17.82 2.48 10.71
N GLY A 92 16.92 1.92 9.90
CA GLY A 92 15.47 2.13 10.01
C GLY A 92 14.91 1.68 11.36
N ALA A 93 15.39 0.55 11.90
CA ALA A 93 14.98 0.06 13.20
C ALA A 93 15.30 1.04 14.34
N VAL A 94 16.49 1.65 14.31
CA VAL A 94 16.88 2.69 15.28
C VAL A 94 15.93 3.89 15.19
N LEU A 95 15.66 4.38 13.99
CA LEU A 95 14.76 5.53 13.78
C LEU A 95 13.33 5.26 14.25
N VAL A 96 12.79 4.08 13.91
CA VAL A 96 11.44 3.68 14.31
C VAL A 96 11.35 3.45 15.82
N TRP A 97 12.42 2.94 16.46
CA TRP A 97 12.47 2.85 17.92
C TRP A 97 12.33 4.22 18.56
N PHE A 98 13.07 5.22 18.07
CA PHE A 98 12.93 6.58 18.59
C PHE A 98 11.55 7.19 18.32
N LEU A 99 10.90 6.90 17.19
CA LEU A 99 9.52 7.32 16.93
C LEU A 99 8.52 6.84 17.99
N SER A 100 8.82 5.72 18.69
CA SER A 100 7.97 5.23 19.79
C SER A 100 8.03 6.10 21.05
N THR A 101 9.06 6.93 21.21
CA THR A 101 9.33 7.71 22.43
C THR A 101 9.19 9.22 22.23
N VAL A 102 9.18 9.67 20.99
CA VAL A 102 9.15 11.10 20.65
C VAL A 102 7.74 11.64 20.69
N THR A 103 7.53 12.73 21.43
CA THR A 103 6.26 13.47 21.51
C THR A 103 6.31 14.82 20.80
N SER A 104 7.51 15.34 20.52
CA SER A 104 7.71 16.59 19.80
C SER A 104 7.45 16.42 18.30
N PHE A 105 6.53 17.20 17.73
CA PHE A 105 6.20 17.12 16.31
C PHE A 105 7.40 17.35 15.37
N PRO A 106 8.25 18.40 15.55
CA PRO A 106 9.38 18.61 14.64
C PRO A 106 10.33 17.41 14.59
N LEU A 107 10.62 16.80 15.75
CA LEU A 107 11.48 15.63 15.82
C LEU A 107 10.80 14.40 15.23
N PHE A 108 9.51 14.19 15.51
CA PHE A 108 8.71 13.11 14.92
C PHE A 108 8.70 13.21 13.38
N LEU A 109 8.48 14.41 12.85
CA LEU A 109 8.45 14.66 11.40
C LEU A 109 9.83 14.38 10.76
N THR A 110 10.90 14.86 11.39
CA THR A 110 12.27 14.66 10.89
C THR A 110 12.65 13.18 10.88
N LEU A 111 12.39 12.46 11.98
CA LEU A 111 12.66 11.02 12.05
C LEU A 111 11.81 10.23 11.05
N SER A 112 10.55 10.60 10.86
CA SER A 112 9.65 9.97 9.88
C SER A 112 10.14 10.22 8.45
N LEU A 113 10.63 11.41 8.12
CA LEU A 113 11.20 11.72 6.81
C LEU A 113 12.45 10.87 6.53
N VAL A 114 13.40 10.87 7.46
CA VAL A 114 14.66 10.08 7.32
C VAL A 114 14.33 8.60 7.22
N TYR A 115 13.42 8.10 8.07
CA TYR A 115 12.96 6.71 7.99
C TYR A 115 12.31 6.40 6.63
N GLY A 116 11.42 7.26 6.15
CA GLY A 116 10.77 7.10 4.85
C GLY A 116 11.79 7.03 3.70
N MET A 117 12.81 7.88 3.71
CA MET A 117 13.88 7.88 2.70
C MET A 117 14.73 6.60 2.73
N ILE A 118 14.93 6.00 3.90
CA ILE A 118 15.70 4.77 4.07
C ILE A 118 14.85 3.53 3.77
N TYR A 119 13.60 3.51 4.24
CA TYR A 119 12.73 2.34 4.15
C TYR A 119 12.06 2.17 2.78
N ALA A 120 11.55 3.25 2.17
CA ALA A 120 10.80 3.14 0.92
C ALA A 120 11.57 2.45 -0.22
N PRO A 121 12.88 2.71 -0.42
CA PRO A 121 13.66 1.99 -1.43
C PRO A 121 13.72 0.48 -1.21
N THR A 122 13.69 0.04 0.05
CA THR A 122 13.80 -1.39 0.36
C THR A 122 12.63 -2.20 -0.20
N LEU A 123 11.44 -1.59 -0.38
CA LEU A 123 10.28 -2.22 -1.03
C LEU A 123 10.56 -2.63 -2.48
N ALA A 124 11.22 -1.77 -3.23
CA ALA A 124 11.61 -2.06 -4.61
C ALA A 124 12.79 -3.05 -4.66
N LEU A 125 13.78 -2.89 -3.78
CA LEU A 125 14.97 -3.72 -3.74
C LEU A 125 14.68 -5.16 -3.33
N THR A 126 13.73 -5.42 -2.42
CA THR A 126 13.31 -6.79 -2.09
C THR A 126 12.63 -7.48 -3.27
N ASN A 127 11.80 -6.76 -4.05
CA ASN A 127 11.25 -7.29 -5.28
C ASN A 127 12.34 -7.58 -6.32
N SER A 128 13.30 -6.66 -6.50
CA SER A 128 14.44 -6.82 -7.42
C SER A 128 15.31 -8.03 -7.04
N LEU A 129 15.63 -8.19 -5.75
CA LEU A 129 16.37 -9.34 -5.24
C LEU A 129 15.62 -10.65 -5.52
N ALA A 130 14.31 -10.67 -5.27
CA ALA A 130 13.49 -11.85 -5.58
C ALA A 130 13.54 -12.18 -7.08
N PHE A 131 13.33 -11.18 -7.95
CA PHE A 131 13.40 -11.37 -9.41
C PHE A 131 14.77 -11.86 -9.89
N HIS A 132 15.84 -11.42 -9.23
CA HIS A 132 17.20 -11.86 -9.61
C HIS A 132 17.43 -13.35 -9.38
N HIS A 133 16.86 -13.89 -8.29
CA HIS A 133 17.13 -15.26 -7.86
C HIS A 133 16.03 -16.28 -8.24
N LEU A 134 14.84 -15.84 -8.65
CA LEU A 134 13.77 -16.75 -9.07
C LEU A 134 14.08 -17.38 -10.42
N PRO A 135 14.03 -18.74 -10.52
CA PRO A 135 14.25 -19.45 -11.78
C PRO A 135 13.22 -19.08 -12.85
N ASP A 136 11.97 -18.89 -12.46
CA ASP A 136 10.86 -18.47 -13.30
C ASP A 136 10.07 -17.39 -12.58
N ARG A 137 10.20 -16.15 -13.04
CA ARG A 137 9.57 -14.98 -12.40
C ARG A 137 8.05 -15.03 -12.45
N ASP A 138 7.51 -15.43 -13.58
CA ASP A 138 6.07 -15.42 -13.81
C ASP A 138 5.36 -16.50 -12.98
N ARG A 139 5.99 -17.67 -12.84
CA ARG A 139 5.49 -18.79 -12.05
C ARG A 139 5.66 -18.60 -10.55
N ASP A 140 6.81 -18.10 -10.10
CA ASP A 140 7.26 -18.26 -8.71
C ASP A 140 7.11 -16.97 -7.90
N PHE A 141 7.13 -15.77 -8.53
CA PHE A 141 7.10 -14.50 -7.79
C PHE A 141 5.82 -14.32 -6.96
N GLY A 142 4.65 -14.65 -7.50
CA GLY A 142 3.40 -14.54 -6.76
C GLY A 142 3.38 -15.37 -5.47
N ARG A 143 3.98 -16.58 -5.51
CA ARG A 143 4.08 -17.47 -4.34
C ARG A 143 4.98 -16.91 -3.23
N VAL A 144 6.02 -16.19 -3.62
CA VAL A 144 6.93 -15.53 -2.67
C VAL A 144 6.32 -14.20 -2.18
N ARG A 145 5.74 -13.42 -3.08
CA ARG A 145 5.21 -12.08 -2.77
C ARG A 145 4.01 -12.10 -1.83
N VAL A 146 3.16 -13.14 -1.88
CA VAL A 146 2.00 -13.29 -0.97
C VAL A 146 2.41 -13.29 0.50
N TRP A 147 3.61 -13.76 0.84
CA TRP A 147 4.12 -13.76 2.20
C TRP A 147 4.30 -12.34 2.77
N GLY A 148 4.44 -11.34 1.92
CA GLY A 148 4.40 -9.95 2.38
C GLY A 148 3.03 -9.58 2.95
N THR A 149 1.94 -9.93 2.28
CA THR A 149 0.59 -9.69 2.81
C THR A 149 0.32 -10.53 4.06
N VAL A 150 0.81 -11.77 4.10
CA VAL A 150 0.75 -12.61 5.32
C VAL A 150 1.51 -11.95 6.48
N GLY A 151 2.69 -11.40 6.24
CA GLY A 151 3.48 -10.67 7.25
C GLY A 151 2.72 -9.46 7.81
N TRP A 152 2.10 -8.67 6.94
CA TRP A 152 1.23 -7.56 7.36
C TRP A 152 0.08 -8.02 8.24
N ILE A 153 -0.62 -9.09 7.85
CA ILE A 153 -1.75 -9.65 8.59
C ILE A 153 -1.31 -10.14 9.98
N VAL A 154 -0.29 -11.00 10.02
CA VAL A 154 0.17 -11.61 11.27
C VAL A 154 0.65 -10.56 12.26
N VAL A 155 1.43 -9.57 11.79
CA VAL A 155 1.95 -8.52 12.65
C VAL A 155 0.83 -7.57 13.10
N GLY A 156 -0.11 -7.22 12.22
CA GLY A 156 -1.28 -6.41 12.59
C GLY A 156 -2.14 -7.07 13.68
N ILE A 157 -2.36 -8.38 13.58
CA ILE A 157 -3.06 -9.17 14.62
C ILE A 157 -2.22 -9.21 15.91
N ALA A 158 -0.91 -9.42 15.81
CA ALA A 158 -0.01 -9.47 16.99
C ALA A 158 -0.03 -8.14 17.76
N VAL A 159 0.02 -7.00 17.06
CA VAL A 159 -0.12 -5.67 17.68
C VAL A 159 -1.49 -5.51 18.34
N GLY A 160 -2.57 -5.95 17.69
CA GLY A 160 -3.92 -5.92 18.27
C GLY A 160 -4.04 -6.77 19.54
N HIS A 161 -3.42 -7.94 19.57
CA HIS A 161 -3.35 -8.77 20.78
C HIS A 161 -2.51 -8.14 21.88
N TRP A 162 -1.38 -7.52 21.53
CA TRP A 162 -0.56 -6.80 22.49
C TRP A 162 -1.35 -5.69 23.17
N LEU A 163 -2.07 -4.88 22.40
CA LEU A 163 -2.93 -3.83 22.94
C LEU A 163 -4.02 -4.41 23.87
N ARG A 164 -4.60 -5.56 23.52
CA ARG A 164 -5.60 -6.22 24.34
C ARG A 164 -5.03 -6.72 25.68
N LEU A 165 -3.85 -7.32 25.66
CA LEU A 165 -3.27 -7.97 26.85
C LEU A 165 -2.58 -6.96 27.78
N MET A 166 -1.91 -5.94 27.21
CA MET A 166 -1.04 -5.04 27.95
C MET A 166 -1.64 -3.66 28.18
N HIS A 167 -2.58 -3.23 27.31
CA HIS A 167 -3.14 -1.87 27.33
C HIS A 167 -4.68 -1.84 27.38
N SER A 168 -5.31 -2.93 27.79
CA SER A 168 -6.77 -2.99 28.01
C SER A 168 -7.05 -3.58 29.41
N PRO A 169 -6.76 -2.83 30.50
CA PRO A 169 -6.99 -3.30 31.86
C PRO A 169 -8.44 -3.65 32.11
N GLU A 170 -8.68 -4.64 32.95
CA GLU A 170 -10.02 -5.01 33.39
C GLU A 170 -10.66 -3.89 34.22
N GLY A 171 -11.97 -3.72 34.08
CA GLY A 171 -12.74 -2.75 34.88
C GLY A 171 -12.74 -1.31 34.29
N ILE A 172 -12.00 -1.01 33.26
CA ILE A 172 -12.10 0.28 32.55
C ILE A 172 -12.84 0.13 31.21
N SER A 173 -13.57 1.18 30.83
CA SER A 173 -14.35 1.22 29.59
C SER A 173 -14.40 2.65 29.01
N GLY A 174 -15.01 2.82 27.85
CA GLY A 174 -15.19 4.14 27.22
C GLY A 174 -13.88 4.88 26.98
N ASP A 175 -13.86 6.16 27.33
CA ASP A 175 -12.72 7.06 27.06
C ASP A 175 -11.44 6.65 27.78
N ALA A 176 -11.55 6.14 29.01
CA ALA A 176 -10.38 5.67 29.78
C ALA A 176 -9.68 4.49 29.08
N LEU A 177 -10.46 3.53 28.55
CA LEU A 177 -9.94 2.41 27.77
C LEU A 177 -9.32 2.89 26.46
N ALA A 178 -9.97 3.83 25.76
CA ALA A 178 -9.44 4.41 24.54
C ALA A 178 -8.09 5.13 24.76
N VAL A 179 -7.95 5.86 25.86
CA VAL A 179 -6.68 6.50 26.24
C VAL A 179 -5.59 5.48 26.50
N ALA A 180 -5.87 4.42 27.26
CA ALA A 180 -4.91 3.35 27.55
C ALA A 180 -4.45 2.64 26.27
N GLN A 181 -5.37 2.27 25.38
CA GLN A 181 -5.06 1.65 24.10
C GLN A 181 -4.27 2.58 23.17
N ASN A 182 -4.62 3.87 23.14
CA ASN A 182 -3.89 4.84 22.32
C ASN A 182 -2.46 5.06 22.80
N ALA A 183 -2.22 5.07 24.12
CA ALA A 183 -0.87 5.10 24.70
C ALA A 183 -0.06 3.87 24.26
N GLY A 184 -0.68 2.68 24.31
CA GLY A 184 -0.06 1.43 23.88
C GLY A 184 0.33 1.35 22.40
N ARG A 185 -0.21 2.22 21.54
CA ARG A 185 0.14 2.27 20.12
C ARG A 185 1.60 2.63 19.87
N ALA A 186 2.28 3.28 20.80
CA ALA A 186 3.71 3.50 20.76
C ALA A 186 4.50 2.18 20.62
N ASP A 187 3.99 1.10 21.24
CA ASP A 187 4.65 -0.20 21.20
C ASP A 187 4.65 -0.83 19.81
N ALA A 188 3.72 -0.45 18.92
CA ALA A 188 3.72 -0.89 17.53
C ALA A 188 4.99 -0.43 16.77
N PHE A 189 5.51 0.73 17.09
CA PHE A 189 6.79 1.20 16.56
C PHE A 189 7.95 0.38 17.12
N LYS A 190 7.91 -0.03 18.39
CA LYS A 190 8.91 -0.94 18.98
C LYS A 190 8.86 -2.31 18.32
N PHE A 191 7.66 -2.87 18.07
CA PHE A 191 7.51 -4.10 17.30
C PHE A 191 8.12 -3.97 15.90
N SER A 192 7.84 -2.88 15.21
CA SER A 192 8.41 -2.59 13.90
C SER A 192 9.94 -2.52 13.96
N ALA A 193 10.50 -1.88 14.99
CA ALA A 193 11.95 -1.79 15.20
C ALA A 193 12.58 -3.16 15.42
N ILE A 194 11.99 -4.00 16.26
CA ILE A 194 12.45 -5.37 16.52
C ILE A 194 12.43 -6.19 15.22
N LEU A 195 11.33 -6.12 14.46
CA LEU A 195 11.24 -6.78 13.15
C LEU A 195 12.29 -6.22 12.16
N GLY A 196 12.58 -4.92 12.23
CA GLY A 196 13.61 -4.26 11.45
C GLY A 196 15.01 -4.79 11.75
N VAL A 197 15.33 -5.01 13.04
CA VAL A 197 16.59 -5.66 13.45
C VAL A 197 16.66 -7.10 12.94
N ILE A 198 15.59 -7.87 13.12
CA ILE A 198 15.51 -9.25 12.63
C ILE A 198 15.69 -9.29 11.11
N MET A 199 15.02 -8.41 10.38
CA MET A 199 15.15 -8.31 8.91
C MET A 199 16.56 -7.91 8.50
N GLY A 200 17.17 -6.93 9.18
CA GLY A 200 18.52 -6.48 8.87
C GLY A 200 19.56 -7.60 9.04
N LEU A 201 19.47 -8.37 10.14
CA LEU A 201 20.32 -9.54 10.36
C LEU A 201 20.01 -10.66 9.36
N PHE A 202 18.73 -10.91 9.06
CA PHE A 202 18.31 -11.91 8.10
C PHE A 202 18.78 -11.61 6.67
N CYS A 203 18.86 -10.35 6.27
CA CYS A 203 19.39 -9.95 4.97
C CYS A 203 20.83 -10.43 4.73
N LEU A 204 21.63 -10.61 5.79
CA LEU A 204 23.00 -11.15 5.66
C LEU A 204 23.02 -12.65 5.30
N ALA A 205 21.89 -13.36 5.53
CA ALA A 205 21.72 -14.77 5.15
C ALA A 205 21.04 -14.95 3.78
N LEU A 206 20.66 -13.86 3.11
CA LEU A 206 20.09 -13.90 1.75
C LEU A 206 21.17 -14.25 0.71
N PRO A 207 20.78 -14.78 -0.45
CA PRO A 207 21.71 -15.08 -1.52
C PRO A 207 22.37 -13.77 -2.01
N ARG A 208 23.67 -13.86 -2.29
CA ARG A 208 24.48 -12.71 -2.72
C ARG A 208 23.96 -12.15 -4.04
N THR A 209 23.65 -10.86 -4.03
CA THR A 209 23.14 -10.11 -5.19
C THR A 209 24.08 -8.93 -5.46
N PRO A 210 25.19 -9.18 -6.21
CA PRO A 210 26.18 -8.15 -6.46
C PRO A 210 25.61 -7.01 -7.31
N PRO A 211 26.16 -5.79 -7.20
CA PRO A 211 25.74 -4.67 -8.04
C PRO A 211 25.93 -5.04 -9.51
N THR A 212 24.94 -4.72 -10.33
CA THR A 212 25.06 -4.86 -11.76
C THR A 212 26.12 -3.87 -12.22
N LYS A 213 27.32 -4.34 -12.62
CA LYS A 213 28.26 -3.48 -13.31
C LYS A 213 27.52 -2.92 -14.50
N VAL A 214 27.18 -1.65 -14.47
CA VAL A 214 26.80 -0.93 -15.68
C VAL A 214 28.03 -1.06 -16.57
N ALA A 215 27.97 -1.97 -17.53
CA ALA A 215 28.94 -1.97 -18.61
C ALA A 215 28.96 -0.52 -19.08
N ALA A 216 30.14 0.13 -18.98
CA ALA A 216 30.32 1.45 -19.51
C ALA A 216 29.72 1.38 -20.91
N ALA A 217 28.59 2.07 -21.09
CA ALA A 217 27.94 2.13 -22.39
C ALA A 217 28.99 2.71 -23.31
N GLY A 218 29.55 1.82 -24.15
CA GLY A 218 30.47 2.26 -25.19
C GLY A 218 29.79 3.41 -25.91
N GLU A 219 30.48 4.50 -26.05
CA GLU A 219 30.11 5.66 -26.83
C GLU A 219 29.95 5.21 -28.31
N GLY A 220 28.82 4.65 -28.63
CA GLY A 220 28.51 4.14 -29.95
C GLY A 220 27.01 3.99 -30.12
N ALA A 221 26.39 4.92 -30.85
CA ALA A 221 25.02 4.97 -31.30
C ALA A 221 23.98 5.37 -30.24
N ALA A 222 24.02 6.60 -29.78
CA ALA A 222 22.84 7.26 -29.21
C ALA A 222 22.48 8.45 -30.09
N GLY A 223 21.51 8.26 -30.99
CA GLY A 223 20.65 9.37 -31.42
C GLY A 223 20.02 10.03 -30.18
N PRO A 224 19.49 11.26 -30.25
CA PRO A 224 18.96 11.98 -29.12
C PRO A 224 17.95 11.09 -28.39
N LYS A 225 18.30 10.57 -27.19
CA LYS A 225 17.40 9.76 -26.36
C LYS A 225 16.21 10.66 -26.02
N LYS A 226 15.09 10.47 -26.71
CA LYS A 226 13.85 11.09 -26.33
C LYS A 226 13.59 10.77 -24.85
N ASN A 227 13.11 11.77 -24.12
CA ASN A 227 12.84 11.60 -22.70
C ASN A 227 11.62 10.67 -22.53
N ALA A 228 11.84 9.42 -22.14
CA ALA A 228 10.79 8.40 -22.00
C ALA A 228 9.62 8.85 -21.10
N THR A 229 9.89 9.73 -20.12
CA THR A 229 8.83 10.31 -19.27
C THR A 229 7.95 11.29 -20.05
N LEU A 230 8.52 12.12 -20.94
CA LEU A 230 7.75 13.03 -21.79
C LEU A 230 6.95 12.27 -22.84
N GLU A 231 7.51 11.20 -23.40
CA GLU A 231 6.78 10.32 -24.31
C GLU A 231 5.63 9.60 -23.61
N ALA A 232 5.85 9.09 -22.39
CA ALA A 232 4.79 8.49 -21.57
C ALA A 232 3.66 9.49 -21.27
N LEU A 233 3.97 10.76 -20.96
CA LEU A 233 2.97 11.83 -20.82
C LEU A 233 2.20 12.07 -22.13
N GLY A 234 2.83 11.86 -23.28
CA GLY A 234 2.18 11.90 -24.59
C GLY A 234 1.14 10.80 -24.74
N GLU A 235 1.46 9.55 -24.35
CA GLU A 235 0.53 8.41 -24.46
C GLU A 235 -0.64 8.50 -23.46
N ILE A 236 -0.41 9.06 -22.25
CA ILE A 236 -1.46 9.23 -21.23
C ILE A 236 -2.61 10.13 -21.70
N LYS A 237 -2.39 11.01 -22.65
CA LYS A 237 -3.43 11.90 -23.21
C LYS A 237 -4.52 11.14 -23.99
N PHE A 238 -4.28 9.90 -24.33
CA PHE A 238 -5.22 9.08 -25.11
C PHE A 238 -6.02 8.13 -24.21
N GLN A 239 -7.22 7.78 -24.69
CA GLN A 239 -8.05 6.77 -24.02
C GLN A 239 -7.46 5.36 -24.22
N PRO A 240 -7.50 4.49 -23.21
CA PRO A 240 -8.19 4.59 -21.92
C PRO A 240 -7.37 5.25 -20.81
N LEU A 241 -6.09 5.56 -21.03
CA LEU A 241 -5.17 6.04 -20.01
C LEU A 241 -5.60 7.40 -19.45
N LEU A 242 -6.08 8.30 -20.27
CA LEU A 242 -6.55 9.62 -19.81
C LEU A 242 -7.62 9.48 -18.71
N THR A 243 -8.68 8.73 -18.98
CA THR A 243 -9.74 8.50 -17.97
C THR A 243 -9.18 7.81 -16.74
N LEU A 244 -8.29 6.83 -16.89
CA LEU A 244 -7.70 6.11 -15.79
C LEU A 244 -6.87 7.02 -14.87
N PHE A 245 -6.00 7.86 -15.44
CA PHE A 245 -5.18 8.80 -14.67
C PHE A 245 -6.02 9.88 -13.98
N LEU A 246 -7.08 10.36 -14.62
CA LEU A 246 -8.02 11.29 -13.98
C LEU A 246 -8.76 10.66 -12.81
N LEU A 247 -9.12 9.37 -12.90
CA LEU A 247 -9.77 8.64 -11.81
C LEU A 247 -8.79 8.24 -10.71
N ALA A 248 -7.50 8.07 -11.03
CA ALA A 248 -6.49 7.62 -10.07
C ALA A 248 -6.38 8.56 -8.86
N VAL A 249 -6.45 9.88 -9.07
CA VAL A 249 -6.36 10.86 -7.98
C VAL A 249 -7.52 10.73 -6.99
N PRO A 250 -8.80 10.89 -7.38
CA PRO A 250 -9.91 10.79 -6.44
C PRO A 250 -10.04 9.39 -5.82
N ILE A 251 -9.75 8.33 -6.56
CA ILE A 251 -9.77 6.96 -5.98
C ILE A 251 -8.66 6.79 -4.94
N SER A 252 -7.46 7.32 -5.18
CA SER A 252 -6.39 7.31 -4.17
C SER A 252 -6.73 8.13 -2.93
N MET A 253 -7.41 9.26 -3.10
CA MET A 253 -7.94 10.04 -1.98
C MET A 253 -8.94 9.21 -1.16
N ILE A 254 -9.90 8.53 -1.81
CA ILE A 254 -10.86 7.64 -1.15
C ILE A 254 -10.14 6.49 -0.43
N HIS A 255 -9.10 5.93 -1.06
CA HIS A 255 -8.28 4.88 -0.46
C HIS A 255 -7.57 5.37 0.80
N GLN A 256 -7.08 6.61 0.80
CA GLN A 256 -6.42 7.23 1.94
C GLN A 256 -7.38 7.47 3.12
N PHE A 257 -8.67 7.75 2.89
CA PHE A 257 -9.69 7.77 3.95
C PHE A 257 -9.70 6.48 4.76
N TYR A 258 -9.59 5.34 4.09
CA TYR A 258 -9.54 4.04 4.76
C TYR A 258 -8.34 3.95 5.70
N PHE A 259 -7.15 4.31 5.24
CA PHE A 259 -5.94 4.21 6.09
C PHE A 259 -5.92 5.25 7.23
N VAL A 260 -6.50 6.42 7.01
CA VAL A 260 -6.55 7.48 8.03
C VAL A 260 -7.58 7.15 9.11
N HIS A 261 -8.82 6.89 8.73
CA HIS A 261 -9.93 6.92 9.69
C HIS A 261 -10.38 5.55 10.18
N THR A 262 -10.15 4.46 9.41
CA THR A 262 -10.79 3.16 9.70
C THR A 262 -10.31 2.57 11.02
N SER A 263 -9.01 2.67 11.36
CA SER A 263 -8.51 2.12 12.63
C SER A 263 -9.14 2.79 13.86
N GLY A 264 -9.28 4.13 13.84
CA GLY A 264 -9.97 4.86 14.90
C GLY A 264 -11.44 4.49 15.02
N PHE A 265 -12.14 4.47 13.88
CA PHE A 265 -13.53 4.06 13.79
C PHE A 265 -13.79 2.66 14.33
N LEU A 266 -12.96 1.69 13.91
CA LEU A 266 -13.07 0.30 14.40
C LEU A 266 -12.72 0.19 15.88
N THR A 267 -11.78 0.98 16.40
CA THR A 267 -11.46 1.01 17.83
C THR A 267 -12.65 1.45 18.67
N GLU A 268 -13.32 2.53 18.25
CA GLU A 268 -14.51 3.04 18.94
C GLU A 268 -15.65 2.00 18.90
N LEU A 269 -15.87 1.38 17.74
CA LEU A 269 -16.85 0.30 17.58
C LEU A 269 -16.53 -0.89 18.50
N GLN A 270 -15.28 -1.36 18.53
CA GLN A 270 -14.84 -2.45 19.39
C GLN A 270 -15.08 -2.14 20.87
N ASN A 271 -14.76 -0.94 21.33
CA ASN A 271 -14.92 -0.54 22.72
C ASN A 271 -16.40 -0.41 23.10
N ARG A 272 -17.25 0.11 22.21
CA ARG A 272 -18.70 0.19 22.42
C ARG A 272 -19.34 -1.19 22.50
N GLU A 273 -19.01 -2.08 21.59
CA GLU A 273 -19.58 -3.43 21.51
C GLU A 273 -19.04 -4.36 22.60
N ALA A 274 -17.80 -4.17 23.06
CA ALA A 274 -17.25 -4.91 24.19
C ALA A 274 -18.00 -4.58 25.49
N ALA A 275 -18.37 -3.31 25.69
CA ALA A 275 -19.19 -2.88 26.82
C ALA A 275 -20.59 -3.51 26.82
N ALA A 276 -21.14 -3.79 25.62
CA ALA A 276 -22.44 -4.43 25.45
C ALA A 276 -22.41 -5.97 25.52
N GLN A 277 -21.24 -6.58 25.79
CA GLN A 277 -21.04 -8.05 25.83
C GLN A 277 -21.49 -8.78 24.54
N SER A 278 -21.38 -8.11 23.38
CA SER A 278 -21.82 -8.60 22.08
C SER A 278 -20.81 -9.54 21.39
N ALA A 279 -21.11 -9.96 20.15
CA ALA A 279 -20.24 -10.79 19.31
C ALA A 279 -18.82 -10.22 19.11
N ALA A 280 -18.60 -8.91 19.31
CA ALA A 280 -17.30 -8.28 19.29
C ALA A 280 -16.31 -8.88 20.30
N GLY A 281 -16.77 -9.37 21.44
CA GLY A 281 -15.92 -10.02 22.43
C GLY A 281 -15.16 -11.22 21.85
N THR A 282 -15.81 -12.05 21.02
CA THR A 282 -15.14 -13.17 20.33
C THR A 282 -14.21 -12.70 19.23
N ILE A 283 -14.64 -11.71 18.44
CA ILE A 283 -13.82 -11.12 17.36
C ILE A 283 -12.55 -10.49 17.94
N ASN A 284 -12.67 -9.75 19.06
CA ASN A 284 -11.53 -9.14 19.76
C ASN A 284 -10.56 -10.18 20.33
N LYS A 285 -11.06 -11.37 20.72
CA LYS A 285 -10.20 -12.49 21.14
C LYS A 285 -9.41 -13.08 19.97
N ILE A 286 -9.90 -13.02 18.75
CA ILE A 286 -9.26 -13.60 17.57
C ILE A 286 -8.34 -12.58 16.88
N LEU A 287 -8.78 -11.35 16.69
CA LEU A 287 -8.09 -10.34 15.91
C LEU A 287 -7.44 -9.21 16.73
N GLY A 288 -7.61 -9.24 18.07
CA GLY A 288 -7.11 -8.20 18.95
C GLY A 288 -7.96 -6.93 18.91
N VAL A 289 -7.47 -5.86 19.55
CA VAL A 289 -8.17 -4.57 19.68
C VAL A 289 -7.40 -3.43 18.98
N GLY A 290 -7.93 -2.22 19.04
CA GLY A 290 -7.27 -1.03 18.50
C GLY A 290 -7.44 -0.83 16.99
N GLY A 291 -8.38 -1.54 16.36
CA GLY A 291 -8.78 -1.39 14.96
C GLY A 291 -7.81 -2.02 13.95
N GLY A 292 -6.51 -2.03 14.22
CA GLY A 292 -5.49 -2.53 13.29
C GLY A 292 -5.67 -4.01 12.93
N GLY A 293 -5.96 -4.86 13.93
CA GLY A 293 -6.22 -6.28 13.71
C GLY A 293 -7.47 -6.53 12.87
N LEU A 294 -8.55 -5.77 13.06
CA LEU A 294 -9.77 -5.87 12.23
C LEU A 294 -9.51 -5.43 10.78
N MET A 295 -8.63 -4.47 10.55
CA MET A 295 -8.27 -4.05 9.19
C MET A 295 -7.61 -5.18 8.41
N THR A 296 -6.98 -6.17 9.07
CA THR A 296 -6.36 -7.32 8.39
C THR A 296 -7.35 -8.19 7.61
N ILE A 297 -8.65 -8.14 7.94
CA ILE A 297 -9.71 -8.80 7.16
C ILE A 297 -9.69 -8.30 5.71
N GLY A 298 -9.40 -7.01 5.51
CA GLY A 298 -9.27 -6.42 4.18
C GLY A 298 -8.11 -7.03 3.38
N GLN A 299 -6.95 -7.24 4.03
CA GLN A 299 -5.78 -7.85 3.39
C GLN A 299 -5.99 -9.36 3.16
N MET A 300 -6.70 -10.05 4.05
CA MET A 300 -7.12 -11.45 3.79
C MET A 300 -7.98 -11.52 2.54
N ALA A 301 -9.00 -10.66 2.42
CA ALA A 301 -9.85 -10.59 1.23
C ALA A 301 -9.04 -10.22 -0.04
N GLU A 302 -8.03 -9.35 0.09
CA GLU A 302 -7.13 -8.98 -1.01
C GLU A 302 -6.40 -10.20 -1.58
N ILE A 303 -5.87 -11.09 -0.73
CA ILE A 303 -5.20 -12.32 -1.19
C ILE A 303 -6.16 -13.16 -2.06
N PHE A 304 -7.40 -13.36 -1.59
CA PHE A 304 -8.39 -14.14 -2.33
C PHE A 304 -8.78 -13.47 -3.65
N VAL A 305 -9.01 -12.17 -3.65
CA VAL A 305 -9.38 -11.42 -4.87
C VAL A 305 -8.24 -11.43 -5.88
N LEU A 306 -7.00 -11.15 -5.46
CA LEU A 306 -5.83 -11.18 -6.34
C LEU A 306 -5.59 -12.58 -6.92
N ALA A 307 -5.76 -13.64 -6.13
CA ALA A 307 -5.67 -15.02 -6.62
C ALA A 307 -6.79 -15.36 -7.62
N ALA A 308 -7.96 -14.74 -7.49
CA ALA A 308 -9.10 -14.98 -8.38
C ALA A 308 -9.05 -14.16 -9.69
N ILE A 309 -8.38 -13.00 -9.71
CA ILE A 309 -8.30 -12.11 -10.89
C ILE A 309 -7.89 -12.84 -12.17
N PRO A 310 -6.85 -13.70 -12.21
CA PRO A 310 -6.46 -14.39 -13.43
C PRO A 310 -7.56 -15.26 -14.02
N LEU A 311 -8.50 -15.75 -13.20
CA LEU A 311 -9.63 -16.58 -13.65
C LEU A 311 -10.67 -15.74 -14.42
N PHE A 312 -10.79 -14.47 -14.08
CA PHE A 312 -11.79 -13.54 -14.65
C PHE A 312 -11.19 -12.58 -15.67
N ALA A 313 -9.92 -12.23 -15.53
CA ALA A 313 -9.27 -11.18 -16.32
C ALA A 313 -9.31 -11.41 -17.84
N LYS A 314 -9.41 -12.68 -18.29
CA LYS A 314 -9.56 -13.04 -19.71
C LYS A 314 -11.01 -12.98 -20.21
N LYS A 315 -11.99 -13.03 -19.29
CA LYS A 315 -13.41 -13.13 -19.63
C LYS A 315 -14.19 -11.84 -19.40
N VAL A 316 -13.70 -10.99 -18.49
CA VAL A 316 -14.36 -9.75 -18.04
C VAL A 316 -13.57 -8.56 -18.56
N SER A 317 -14.27 -7.54 -19.10
CA SER A 317 -13.62 -6.35 -19.62
C SER A 317 -12.90 -5.57 -18.52
N ARG A 318 -11.80 -4.87 -18.86
CA ARG A 318 -11.09 -3.99 -17.91
C ARG A 318 -12.01 -2.93 -17.30
N LYS A 319 -12.91 -2.36 -18.12
CA LYS A 319 -13.94 -1.41 -17.66
C LYS A 319 -14.83 -2.01 -16.57
N SER A 320 -15.30 -3.23 -16.76
CA SER A 320 -16.16 -3.91 -15.77
C SER A 320 -15.42 -4.22 -14.49
N LEU A 321 -14.17 -4.68 -14.55
CA LEU A 321 -13.36 -4.91 -13.37
C LEU A 321 -13.10 -3.61 -12.59
N LEU A 322 -12.72 -2.52 -13.25
CA LEU A 322 -12.56 -1.21 -12.63
C LEU A 322 -13.86 -0.72 -11.99
N ALA A 323 -15.01 -0.92 -12.67
CA ALA A 323 -16.33 -0.57 -12.12
C ALA A 323 -16.65 -1.35 -10.84
N VAL A 324 -16.37 -2.66 -10.80
CA VAL A 324 -16.52 -3.49 -9.59
C VAL A 324 -15.67 -2.93 -8.44
N GLY A 325 -14.43 -2.54 -8.71
CA GLY A 325 -13.56 -1.92 -7.71
C GLY A 325 -14.11 -0.61 -7.16
N ILE A 326 -14.63 0.26 -8.03
CA ILE A 326 -15.25 1.54 -7.62
C ILE A 326 -16.56 1.32 -6.83
N VAL A 327 -17.39 0.38 -7.27
CA VAL A 327 -18.61 -0.01 -6.52
C VAL A 327 -18.23 -0.55 -5.14
N ALA A 328 -17.18 -1.34 -5.02
CA ALA A 328 -16.70 -1.82 -3.74
C ALA A 328 -16.24 -0.67 -2.82
N TYR A 329 -15.59 0.38 -3.36
CA TYR A 329 -15.29 1.60 -2.60
C TYR A 329 -16.57 2.29 -2.11
N ALA A 330 -17.55 2.50 -2.96
CA ALA A 330 -18.82 3.14 -2.60
C ALA A 330 -19.57 2.34 -1.53
N LEU A 331 -19.71 1.03 -1.72
CA LEU A 331 -20.40 0.15 -0.78
C LEU A 331 -19.69 0.07 0.57
N ARG A 332 -18.37 0.00 0.59
CA ARG A 332 -17.59 0.03 1.84
C ARG A 332 -17.86 1.32 2.62
N MET A 333 -17.79 2.46 1.96
CA MET A 333 -18.01 3.75 2.62
C MET A 333 -19.47 3.92 3.04
N PHE A 334 -20.41 3.40 2.27
CA PHE A 334 -21.83 3.32 2.66
C PHE A 334 -22.02 2.51 3.96
N LEU A 335 -21.43 1.31 4.03
CA LEU A 335 -21.50 0.47 5.23
C LEU A 335 -20.88 1.17 6.45
N PHE A 336 -19.79 1.88 6.28
CA PHE A 336 -19.16 2.64 7.38
C PHE A 336 -19.98 3.85 7.82
N ALA A 337 -20.67 4.53 6.87
CA ALA A 337 -21.46 5.72 7.15
C ALA A 337 -22.82 5.41 7.79
N TYR A 338 -23.48 4.35 7.35
CA TYR A 338 -24.92 4.15 7.62
C TYR A 338 -25.22 2.89 8.41
N THR A 339 -24.22 2.11 8.82
CA THR A 339 -24.46 0.96 9.71
C THR A 339 -23.74 1.15 11.05
N SER A 340 -24.34 0.59 12.11
CA SER A 340 -23.81 0.66 13.47
C SER A 340 -23.39 -0.69 14.03
N SER A 341 -23.71 -1.79 13.33
CA SER A 341 -23.37 -3.15 13.73
C SER A 341 -22.02 -3.56 13.19
N ILE A 342 -21.26 -4.36 13.97
CA ILE A 342 -19.92 -4.81 13.61
C ILE A 342 -19.89 -5.67 12.35
N VAL A 343 -20.92 -6.52 12.12
CA VAL A 343 -20.91 -7.47 10.99
C VAL A 343 -20.91 -6.78 9.64
N PRO A 344 -21.87 -5.86 9.30
CA PRO A 344 -21.82 -5.16 8.02
C PRO A 344 -20.58 -4.26 7.89
N ILE A 345 -20.07 -3.70 8.99
CA ILE A 345 -18.81 -2.93 8.98
C ILE A 345 -17.63 -3.82 8.60
N LEU A 346 -17.53 -5.05 9.14
CA LEU A 346 -16.48 -6.00 8.75
C LEU A 346 -16.61 -6.47 7.30
N LEU A 347 -17.84 -6.60 6.78
CA LEU A 347 -18.04 -6.79 5.33
C LEU A 347 -17.49 -5.60 4.54
N GLY A 348 -17.72 -4.38 5.01
CA GLY A 348 -17.10 -3.17 4.46
C GLY A 348 -15.58 -3.23 4.47
N VAL A 349 -14.97 -3.71 5.56
CA VAL A 349 -13.51 -3.93 5.61
C VAL A 349 -13.07 -4.97 4.59
N ALA A 350 -13.78 -6.11 4.46
CA ALA A 350 -13.47 -7.17 3.49
C ALA A 350 -13.55 -6.69 2.03
N LEU A 351 -14.40 -5.70 1.72
CA LEU A 351 -14.44 -5.08 0.38
C LEU A 351 -13.12 -4.43 -0.04
N HIS A 352 -12.16 -4.24 0.90
CA HIS A 352 -10.81 -3.77 0.58
C HIS A 352 -10.14 -4.62 -0.50
N GLY A 353 -10.33 -5.93 -0.47
CA GLY A 353 -9.79 -6.83 -1.48
C GLY A 353 -10.27 -6.49 -2.89
N PHE A 354 -11.56 -6.19 -3.06
CA PHE A 354 -12.11 -5.76 -4.35
C PHE A 354 -11.65 -4.34 -4.73
N CYS A 355 -11.56 -3.41 -3.77
CA CYS A 355 -11.05 -2.07 -4.00
C CYS A 355 -9.63 -2.12 -4.56
N PHE A 356 -8.76 -2.88 -3.92
CA PHE A 356 -7.36 -3.02 -4.33
C PHE A 356 -7.25 -3.86 -5.61
N GLY A 357 -7.80 -5.07 -5.61
CA GLY A 357 -7.65 -6.02 -6.71
C GLY A 357 -8.33 -5.56 -8.00
N CYS A 358 -9.60 -5.14 -7.91
CA CYS A 358 -10.36 -4.80 -9.11
C CYS A 358 -10.12 -3.36 -9.61
N PHE A 359 -9.66 -2.42 -8.75
CA PHE A 359 -9.30 -1.10 -9.24
C PHE A 359 -7.78 -0.90 -9.30
N ILE A 360 -7.06 -0.88 -8.18
CA ILE A 360 -5.64 -0.51 -8.14
C ILE A 360 -4.80 -1.47 -9.01
N PHE A 361 -4.92 -2.78 -8.77
CA PHE A 361 -4.13 -3.77 -9.51
C PHE A 361 -4.52 -3.82 -10.99
N VAL A 362 -5.82 -3.80 -11.32
CA VAL A 362 -6.29 -3.79 -12.72
C VAL A 362 -5.87 -2.50 -13.43
N ALA A 363 -5.81 -1.37 -12.74
CA ALA A 363 -5.34 -0.11 -13.29
C ALA A 363 -3.88 -0.21 -13.76
N PHE A 364 -2.99 -0.82 -12.98
CA PHE A 364 -1.61 -1.10 -13.42
C PHE A 364 -1.58 -2.02 -14.64
N MET A 365 -2.46 -3.03 -14.72
CA MET A 365 -2.58 -3.87 -15.93
C MET A 365 -3.01 -3.04 -17.15
N VAL A 366 -3.96 -2.13 -16.99
CA VAL A 366 -4.40 -1.23 -18.09
C VAL A 366 -3.25 -0.33 -18.57
N VAL A 367 -2.46 0.21 -17.65
CA VAL A 367 -1.27 0.99 -18.00
C VAL A 367 -0.28 0.13 -18.79
N ASP A 368 -0.01 -1.09 -18.36
CA ASP A 368 0.90 -2.03 -19.03
C ASP A 368 0.43 -2.38 -20.45
N GLU A 369 -0.87 -2.65 -20.61
CA GLU A 369 -1.48 -3.08 -21.87
C GLU A 369 -1.63 -1.96 -22.91
N ASN A 370 -1.68 -0.69 -22.46
CA ASN A 370 -1.97 0.47 -23.33
C ASN A 370 -0.79 1.43 -23.49
N THR A 371 0.43 0.98 -23.14
CA THR A 371 1.67 1.73 -23.37
C THR A 371 2.64 0.93 -24.22
N THR A 372 3.42 1.62 -25.06
CA THR A 372 4.48 1.01 -25.86
C THR A 372 5.59 0.47 -24.96
N LYS A 373 6.33 -0.54 -25.44
CA LYS A 373 7.40 -1.20 -24.66
C LYS A 373 8.45 -0.23 -24.15
N ASP A 374 8.75 0.81 -24.94
CA ASP A 374 9.83 1.76 -24.67
C ASP A 374 9.49 2.72 -23.52
N VAL A 375 8.21 3.04 -23.31
CA VAL A 375 7.76 3.98 -22.27
C VAL A 375 6.96 3.33 -21.15
N ARG A 376 6.70 2.03 -21.20
CA ARG A 376 5.88 1.28 -20.25
C ARG A 376 6.31 1.47 -18.79
N ALA A 377 7.60 1.32 -18.53
CA ALA A 377 8.14 1.50 -17.18
C ALA A 377 7.95 2.95 -16.69
N SER A 378 8.14 3.94 -17.57
CA SER A 378 7.93 5.36 -17.24
C SER A 378 6.45 5.66 -16.97
N ALA A 379 5.53 5.09 -17.75
CA ALA A 379 4.09 5.25 -17.54
C ALA A 379 3.62 4.60 -16.23
N GLN A 380 4.13 3.42 -15.88
CA GLN A 380 3.85 2.78 -14.59
C GLN A 380 4.41 3.58 -13.42
N ASN A 381 5.61 4.15 -13.54
CA ASN A 381 6.18 5.02 -12.52
C ASN A 381 5.36 6.30 -12.34
N LEU A 382 4.88 6.92 -13.43
CA LEU A 382 3.98 8.07 -13.37
C LEU A 382 2.65 7.70 -12.71
N PHE A 383 2.09 6.54 -13.02
CA PHE A 383 0.86 6.08 -12.38
C PHE A 383 1.05 5.82 -10.89
N ASN A 384 2.16 5.19 -10.50
CA ASN A 384 2.52 5.00 -9.10
C ASN A 384 2.75 6.34 -8.38
N PHE A 385 3.38 7.32 -9.03
CA PHE A 385 3.53 8.68 -8.50
C PHE A 385 2.17 9.33 -8.22
N VAL A 386 1.19 9.14 -9.09
CA VAL A 386 -0.17 9.67 -8.90
C VAL A 386 -0.85 8.97 -7.72
N ILE A 387 -0.81 7.63 -7.64
CA ILE A 387 -1.51 6.87 -6.61
C ILE A 387 -0.83 7.01 -5.25
N VAL A 388 0.47 6.74 -5.16
CA VAL A 388 1.20 6.68 -3.89
C VAL A 388 1.75 8.06 -3.49
N GLY A 389 2.12 8.89 -4.44
CA GLY A 389 2.62 10.23 -4.18
C GLY A 389 1.49 11.23 -3.94
N LEU A 390 0.89 11.71 -5.04
CA LEU A 390 -0.17 12.72 -5.00
C LEU A 390 -1.39 12.23 -4.21
N GLY A 391 -1.81 10.98 -4.43
CA GLY A 391 -2.99 10.42 -3.79
C GLY A 391 -2.89 10.38 -2.27
N ILE A 392 -1.74 10.01 -1.72
CA ILE A 392 -1.53 10.01 -0.26
C ILE A 392 -1.46 11.44 0.28
N ILE A 393 -0.73 12.34 -0.36
CA ILE A 393 -0.58 13.73 0.10
C ILE A 393 -1.92 14.46 0.07
N VAL A 394 -2.55 14.52 -1.11
CA VAL A 394 -3.83 15.21 -1.29
C VAL A 394 -4.95 14.50 -0.54
N GLY A 395 -4.94 13.16 -0.54
CA GLY A 395 -5.91 12.35 0.19
C GLY A 395 -5.84 12.53 1.70
N SER A 396 -4.64 12.59 2.28
CA SER A 396 -4.48 12.85 3.71
C SER A 396 -4.92 14.27 4.09
N TRP A 397 -4.55 15.26 3.28
CA TRP A 397 -5.02 16.62 3.49
C TRP A 397 -6.54 16.71 3.43
N PHE A 398 -7.16 16.12 2.42
CA PHE A 398 -8.60 16.12 2.26
C PHE A 398 -9.31 15.34 3.36
N ALA A 399 -8.82 14.13 3.70
CA ALA A 399 -9.41 13.28 4.72
C ALA A 399 -9.30 13.89 6.13
N ILE A 400 -8.14 14.46 6.49
CA ILE A 400 -7.88 14.93 7.85
C ILE A 400 -8.34 16.38 8.04
N TYR A 401 -7.93 17.26 7.11
CA TYR A 401 -8.13 18.69 7.28
C TYR A 401 -9.48 19.17 6.75
N VAL A 402 -9.89 18.72 5.57
CA VAL A 402 -11.15 19.19 4.97
C VAL A 402 -12.34 18.44 5.58
N VAL A 403 -12.43 17.14 5.29
CA VAL A 403 -13.62 16.36 5.69
C VAL A 403 -13.56 16.00 7.18
N GLY A 404 -12.37 15.64 7.68
CA GLY A 404 -12.19 15.26 9.08
C GLY A 404 -12.57 16.40 10.05
N GLN A 405 -12.22 17.65 9.75
CA GLN A 405 -12.63 18.79 10.57
C GLN A 405 -14.12 19.13 10.41
N TRP A 406 -14.64 19.06 9.19
CA TRP A 406 -16.06 19.27 8.92
C TRP A 406 -16.97 18.22 9.58
N ALA A 407 -16.50 16.99 9.72
CA ALA A 407 -17.24 15.89 10.32
C ALA A 407 -17.21 15.91 11.86
N VAL A 408 -16.51 16.84 12.51
CA VAL A 408 -16.54 16.99 13.97
C VAL A 408 -17.78 17.78 14.39
N THR A 409 -18.60 17.20 15.27
CA THR A 409 -19.77 17.83 15.88
C THR A 409 -19.66 17.63 17.40
N ASP A 410 -19.73 18.70 18.18
CA ASP A 410 -19.60 18.68 19.64
C ASP A 410 -18.36 17.93 20.17
N GLY A 411 -17.22 18.09 19.47
CA GLY A 411 -15.94 17.48 19.82
C GLY A 411 -15.84 15.98 19.50
N LYS A 412 -16.85 15.39 18.85
CA LYS A 412 -16.87 13.98 18.40
C LYS A 412 -16.92 13.88 16.89
N THR A 413 -16.34 12.82 16.35
CA THR A 413 -16.41 12.54 14.91
C THR A 413 -17.78 11.95 14.55
N ASP A 414 -18.50 12.62 13.65
CA ASP A 414 -19.68 12.12 13.00
C ASP A 414 -19.28 11.22 11.82
N TYR A 415 -19.26 9.91 12.03
CA TYR A 415 -18.84 8.95 11.02
C TYR A 415 -19.78 8.89 9.81
N THR A 416 -21.06 9.26 9.98
CA THR A 416 -21.99 9.36 8.86
C THR A 416 -21.55 10.47 7.91
N LYS A 417 -21.28 11.66 8.42
CA LYS A 417 -20.73 12.75 7.62
C LYS A 417 -19.37 12.35 7.02
N LEU A 418 -18.46 11.82 7.84
CA LEU A 418 -17.10 11.49 7.44
C LEU A 418 -17.05 10.54 6.24
N PHE A 419 -17.76 9.41 6.31
CA PHE A 419 -17.69 8.38 5.27
C PHE A 419 -18.67 8.58 4.12
N SER A 420 -19.69 9.45 4.26
CA SER A 420 -20.58 9.82 3.15
C SER A 420 -19.83 10.55 2.03
N VAL A 421 -18.85 11.38 2.36
CA VAL A 421 -18.08 12.13 1.35
C VAL A 421 -17.35 11.20 0.39
N PRO A 422 -16.46 10.29 0.84
CA PRO A 422 -15.79 9.36 -0.06
C PRO A 422 -16.76 8.37 -0.73
N MET A 423 -17.92 8.08 -0.15
CA MET A 423 -18.98 7.31 -0.80
C MET A 423 -19.49 8.03 -2.05
N TRP A 424 -19.90 9.29 -1.93
CA TRP A 424 -20.38 10.07 -3.07
C TRP A 424 -19.30 10.33 -4.11
N MET A 425 -18.05 10.55 -3.66
CA MET A 425 -16.91 10.64 -4.57
C MET A 425 -16.73 9.35 -5.38
N SER A 426 -16.88 8.18 -4.75
CA SER A 426 -16.82 6.89 -5.45
C SER A 426 -17.91 6.76 -6.52
N LEU A 427 -19.15 7.15 -6.19
CA LEU A 427 -20.25 7.14 -7.17
C LEU A 427 -20.00 8.11 -8.32
N ALA A 428 -19.48 9.29 -8.06
CA ALA A 428 -19.08 10.23 -9.11
C ALA A 428 -17.96 9.63 -10.01
N CYS A 429 -16.95 8.99 -9.42
CA CYS A 429 -15.92 8.27 -10.17
C CYS A 429 -16.51 7.15 -11.04
N LEU A 430 -17.51 6.42 -10.54
CA LEU A 430 -18.20 5.38 -11.30
C LEU A 430 -18.89 5.98 -12.54
N VAL A 431 -19.60 7.09 -12.38
CA VAL A 431 -20.25 7.80 -13.50
C VAL A 431 -19.21 8.22 -14.54
N VAL A 432 -18.10 8.81 -14.10
CA VAL A 432 -17.00 9.19 -15.00
C VAL A 432 -16.43 7.98 -15.75
N LEU A 433 -16.19 6.86 -15.04
CA LEU A 433 -15.73 5.63 -15.67
C LEU A 433 -16.71 5.12 -16.74
N LEU A 434 -17.99 5.07 -16.41
CA LEU A 434 -19.03 4.54 -17.32
C LEU A 434 -19.20 5.39 -18.57
N LEU A 435 -19.11 6.72 -18.45
CA LEU A 435 -19.29 7.65 -19.55
C LEU A 435 -18.06 7.79 -20.43
N PHE A 436 -16.87 7.88 -19.83
CA PHE A 436 -15.67 8.30 -20.57
C PHE A 436 -14.68 7.16 -20.85
N TYR A 437 -14.68 6.06 -20.06
CA TYR A 437 -13.80 4.94 -20.33
C TYR A 437 -14.33 4.12 -21.52
N PRO A 438 -13.53 3.87 -22.58
CA PRO A 438 -13.99 3.18 -23.77
C PRO A 438 -14.36 1.73 -23.51
N ASN A 439 -15.39 1.23 -24.19
CA ASN A 439 -15.80 -0.18 -24.09
C ASN A 439 -14.80 -1.14 -24.80
N ARG A 440 -14.14 -0.62 -25.83
CA ARG A 440 -13.08 -1.34 -26.58
C ARG A 440 -11.88 -0.41 -26.66
N PRO A 441 -10.78 -0.67 -25.92
CA PRO A 441 -9.54 0.08 -26.05
C PRO A 441 -8.98 -0.07 -27.46
N ARG A 442 -8.42 0.99 -28.02
CA ARG A 442 -7.70 0.92 -29.30
C ARG A 442 -6.41 0.12 -29.09
N PRO A 443 -6.02 -0.77 -30.03
CA PRO A 443 -4.72 -1.42 -29.97
C PRO A 443 -3.59 -0.38 -30.07
N VAL A 444 -2.54 -0.55 -29.26
CA VAL A 444 -1.39 0.37 -29.17
C VAL A 444 -0.71 0.61 -30.54
N HIS A 445 -0.80 -0.37 -31.44
CA HIS A 445 -0.22 -0.26 -32.80
C HIS A 445 -0.92 0.74 -33.72
N GLU A 446 -2.17 1.14 -33.45
CA GLU A 446 -2.87 2.14 -34.25
C GLU A 446 -2.52 3.59 -33.82
N VAL A 447 -2.10 3.79 -32.59
CA VAL A 447 -1.71 5.12 -32.06
C VAL A 447 -0.34 5.55 -32.61
N ALA A 448 0.56 4.61 -32.85
CA ALA A 448 1.89 4.88 -33.41
C ALA A 448 1.88 5.16 -34.92
N ALA A 449 0.75 4.90 -35.60
CA ALA A 449 0.62 5.03 -37.06
C ALA A 449 -0.08 6.34 -37.51
N GLU A 450 -0.62 7.17 -36.60
CA GLU A 450 -1.16 8.48 -36.99
C GLU A 450 -0.01 9.49 -37.11
N PRO A 451 0.31 9.98 -38.35
CA PRO A 451 1.27 11.08 -38.51
C PRO A 451 0.72 12.32 -37.83
N ALA A 452 1.57 13.01 -37.08
CA ALA A 452 1.26 14.32 -36.53
C ALA A 452 0.69 15.20 -37.62
N LYS A 453 -0.62 15.43 -37.60
CA LYS A 453 -1.21 16.45 -38.50
C LYS A 453 -0.67 17.80 -38.07
N ALA A 454 0.06 18.40 -39.01
CA ALA A 454 0.66 19.72 -38.94
C ALA A 454 -0.36 20.82 -38.64
#